data_f6461d2d1231050aab67d86690c26e35
#
_entry.id   f6461d2d1231050aab67d86690c26e35
#
_cell.length_a   1.000
_cell.length_b   1.000
_cell.length_c   1.000
_cell.angle_alpha   90.00
_cell.angle_beta   90.00
_cell.angle_gamma   90.00
#
_symmetry.space_group_name_H-M   'P 1'
#
loop_
_entity.id
_entity.type
_entity.pdbx_description
1 polymer ?
#
loop_
_entity_poly.entity_id
_entity_poly.type
_entity_poly.pdbx_seq_one_letter_code
_entity_poly.pdbx_strand_id
1 'polypeptide(L)'
;HKYFTTVETFTDKDDKARMVRNWCVFDDEMVASKKASFSELKKFITETKLEFRPPYASSDRRLPKSFIIVRATNDHDYLTDLTGERRFLVAEVHKDTDYKDRKWTEKDRRHFWGAMVAAWRANKVLTLTDEQEKLVNEVRSRYKFVDELAEDLERYLDTPYPKGMYQYPEIDRTRRYYIHDMINHGYYMGADGTEIPLDTEKYGELVERDKVAVNLFFTEVYLNNSPNPKDKNKVKKIMQNKEGWESRKSLRIGKTIKRGFAKVKE
;
A
#
# COMPACT_ATOMS: atom_id res chain seq x y z
N HIS A 1 -29.14 -13.02 -12.74
CA HIS A 1 -29.35 -13.64 -11.42
C HIS A 1 -30.03 -12.67 -10.47
N LYS A 2 -31.08 -13.13 -9.75
CA LYS A 2 -32.02 -12.30 -8.96
C LYS A 2 -31.36 -11.53 -7.79
N TYR A 3 -30.21 -11.98 -7.29
CA TYR A 3 -29.59 -11.47 -6.06
C TYR A 3 -28.13 -11.03 -6.24
N PHE A 4 -27.73 -10.80 -7.48
CA PHE A 4 -26.36 -10.45 -7.85
C PHE A 4 -26.37 -9.23 -8.76
N THR A 5 -25.45 -8.30 -8.54
CA THR A 5 -25.23 -7.14 -9.42
C THR A 5 -23.76 -6.82 -9.52
N THR A 6 -23.35 -6.25 -10.64
CA THR A 6 -22.05 -5.60 -10.82
C THR A 6 -22.19 -4.10 -10.57
N VAL A 7 -21.09 -3.47 -10.20
CA VAL A 7 -21.03 -2.02 -9.95
C VAL A 7 -19.83 -1.41 -10.63
N GLU A 8 -19.96 -0.17 -11.03
CA GLU A 8 -18.88 0.61 -11.62
C GLU A 8 -18.37 1.73 -10.72
N THR A 9 -19.15 2.11 -9.71
CA THR A 9 -18.76 3.09 -8.69
C THR A 9 -19.43 2.79 -7.35
N PHE A 10 -18.90 3.32 -6.25
CA PHE A 10 -19.53 3.26 -4.93
C PHE A 10 -20.29 4.55 -4.57
N THR A 11 -20.21 5.57 -5.39
CA THR A 11 -20.78 6.89 -5.13
C THR A 11 -22.03 7.19 -5.92
N ASP A 12 -22.17 6.59 -7.10
CA ASP A 12 -23.33 6.82 -7.97
C ASP A 12 -24.64 6.34 -7.34
N LYS A 13 -25.72 7.11 -7.53
CA LYS A 13 -27.04 6.83 -6.94
C LYS A 13 -27.71 5.59 -7.51
N ASP A 14 -27.52 5.33 -8.81
CA ASP A 14 -28.14 4.18 -9.48
C ASP A 14 -27.41 2.88 -9.11
N ASP A 15 -26.06 2.95 -8.95
CA ASP A 15 -25.28 1.86 -8.40
C ASP A 15 -25.68 1.56 -6.95
N LYS A 16 -25.84 2.58 -6.10
CA LYS A 16 -26.34 2.41 -4.72
C LYS A 16 -27.73 1.78 -4.68
N ALA A 17 -28.62 2.19 -5.58
CA ALA A 17 -29.97 1.62 -5.69
C ALA A 17 -29.94 0.14 -6.12
N ARG A 18 -29.00 -0.25 -6.97
CA ARG A 18 -28.76 -1.65 -7.36
C ARG A 18 -28.19 -2.47 -6.22
N MET A 19 -27.17 -1.94 -5.51
CA MET A 19 -26.51 -2.60 -4.39
C MET A 19 -27.50 -3.01 -3.31
N VAL A 20 -28.38 -2.12 -2.84
CA VAL A 20 -29.31 -2.39 -1.73
C VAL A 20 -30.42 -3.40 -2.06
N ARG A 21 -30.61 -3.71 -3.35
CA ARG A 21 -31.59 -4.72 -3.81
C ARG A 21 -30.99 -6.10 -3.99
N ASN A 22 -29.68 -6.24 -3.81
CA ASN A 22 -28.95 -7.47 -4.07
C ASN A 22 -28.22 -7.95 -2.81
N TRP A 23 -27.87 -9.22 -2.77
CA TRP A 23 -27.09 -9.81 -1.67
C TRP A 23 -25.61 -9.85 -1.95
N CYS A 24 -25.25 -9.94 -3.23
CA CYS A 24 -23.87 -9.96 -3.68
C CYS A 24 -23.64 -8.83 -4.68
N VAL A 25 -22.71 -7.96 -4.36
CA VAL A 25 -22.24 -6.86 -5.21
C VAL A 25 -20.84 -7.22 -5.70
N PHE A 26 -20.67 -7.30 -6.99
CA PHE A 26 -19.42 -7.69 -7.62
C PHE A 26 -18.71 -6.48 -8.24
N ASP A 27 -17.51 -6.24 -7.81
CA ASP A 27 -16.60 -5.23 -8.35
C ASP A 27 -15.57 -5.94 -9.21
N ASP A 28 -15.93 -6.15 -10.46
CA ASP A 28 -15.13 -6.86 -11.45
C ASP A 28 -13.88 -6.05 -11.82
N GLU A 29 -12.73 -6.71 -11.89
CA GLU A 29 -11.42 -6.09 -12.12
C GLU A 29 -11.16 -4.86 -11.21
N MET A 30 -11.86 -4.80 -10.08
CA MET A 30 -11.82 -3.68 -9.13
C MET A 30 -12.10 -2.31 -9.75
N VAL A 31 -12.95 -2.24 -10.77
CA VAL A 31 -13.27 -0.98 -11.50
C VAL A 31 -13.81 0.08 -10.56
N ALA A 32 -14.77 -0.27 -9.71
CA ALA A 32 -15.35 0.67 -8.75
C ALA A 32 -14.34 1.05 -7.66
N SER A 33 -13.53 0.09 -7.19
CA SER A 33 -12.47 0.32 -6.19
C SER A 33 -11.35 1.21 -6.71
N LYS A 34 -10.94 1.04 -7.95
CA LYS A 34 -9.88 1.87 -8.58
C LYS A 34 -10.33 3.31 -8.84
N LYS A 35 -11.62 3.54 -9.07
CA LYS A 35 -12.20 4.89 -9.23
C LYS A 35 -12.35 5.63 -7.89
N ALA A 36 -12.56 4.91 -6.79
CA ALA A 36 -12.68 5.50 -5.46
C ALA A 36 -11.32 5.83 -4.86
N SER A 37 -11.23 6.94 -4.13
CA SER A 37 -10.09 7.13 -3.24
C SER A 37 -10.09 6.07 -2.15
N PHE A 38 -8.92 5.78 -1.61
CA PHE A 38 -8.81 4.78 -0.54
C PHE A 38 -9.66 5.14 0.71
N SER A 39 -9.74 6.43 1.05
CA SER A 39 -10.58 6.93 2.17
C SER A 39 -12.07 6.75 1.90
N GLU A 40 -12.51 6.96 0.66
CA GLU A 40 -13.90 6.71 0.25
C GLU A 40 -14.24 5.22 0.31
N LEU A 41 -13.34 4.36 -0.15
CA LEU A 41 -13.53 2.91 -0.07
C LEU A 41 -13.62 2.44 1.39
N LYS A 42 -12.72 2.90 2.26
CA LYS A 42 -12.78 2.61 3.71
C LYS A 42 -14.11 3.04 4.32
N LYS A 43 -14.52 4.27 4.05
CA LYS A 43 -15.79 4.82 4.51
C LYS A 43 -16.94 3.97 4.02
N PHE A 44 -16.98 3.70 2.72
CA PHE A 44 -18.00 2.87 2.11
C PHE A 44 -18.09 1.47 2.73
N ILE A 45 -16.96 0.78 2.94
CA ILE A 45 -16.93 -0.56 3.55
C ILE A 45 -17.47 -0.52 4.99
N THR A 46 -17.17 0.52 5.75
CA THR A 46 -17.49 0.65 7.18
C THR A 46 -18.93 1.13 7.42
N GLU A 47 -19.51 1.85 6.47
CA GLU A 47 -20.90 2.33 6.58
C GLU A 47 -21.90 1.17 6.67
N THR A 48 -22.81 1.23 7.62
CA THR A 48 -23.89 0.23 7.80
C THR A 48 -25.17 0.56 7.02
N LYS A 49 -25.29 1.80 6.56
CA LYS A 49 -26.44 2.30 5.80
C LYS A 49 -25.93 3.10 4.61
N LEU A 50 -26.63 2.99 3.48
CA LEU A 50 -26.39 3.83 2.30
C LEU A 50 -27.46 4.92 2.21
N GLU A 51 -27.01 6.14 1.98
CA GLU A 51 -27.89 7.28 1.74
C GLU A 51 -27.78 7.71 0.28
N PHE A 52 -28.91 7.76 -0.39
CA PHE A 52 -29.01 8.18 -1.79
C PHE A 52 -30.44 8.54 -2.13
N ARG A 53 -30.60 9.34 -3.17
CA ARG A 53 -31.92 9.68 -3.72
C ARG A 53 -32.28 8.72 -4.85
N PRO A 54 -33.26 7.83 -4.66
CA PRO A 54 -33.73 6.97 -5.74
C PRO A 54 -34.27 7.78 -6.93
N PRO A 55 -34.25 7.24 -8.16
CA PRO A 55 -34.89 7.87 -9.31
C PRO A 55 -36.36 8.20 -8.99
N TYR A 56 -36.77 9.41 -9.37
CA TYR A 56 -38.11 9.94 -9.16
C TYR A 56 -38.56 10.13 -7.68
N ALA A 57 -37.66 9.97 -6.71
CA ALA A 57 -37.99 10.25 -5.31
C ALA A 57 -37.82 11.74 -4.99
N SER A 58 -38.71 12.29 -4.15
CA SER A 58 -38.65 13.67 -3.66
C SER A 58 -37.61 13.88 -2.55
N SER A 59 -37.17 12.81 -1.88
CA SER A 59 -36.23 12.88 -0.76
C SER A 59 -35.20 11.75 -0.79
N ASP A 60 -34.11 11.96 -0.08
CA ASP A 60 -33.10 10.93 0.14
C ASP A 60 -33.65 9.79 1.00
N ARG A 61 -33.21 8.57 0.72
CA ARG A 61 -33.49 7.38 1.51
C ARG A 61 -32.23 6.84 2.13
N ARG A 62 -32.35 6.42 3.37
CA ARG A 62 -31.27 5.78 4.12
C ARG A 62 -31.64 4.31 4.34
N LEU A 63 -31.00 3.43 3.59
CA LEU A 63 -31.29 2.00 3.59
C LEU A 63 -30.14 1.21 4.21
N PRO A 64 -30.44 0.11 4.93
CA PRO A 64 -29.40 -0.74 5.49
C PRO A 64 -28.58 -1.40 4.38
N LYS A 65 -27.30 -1.55 4.64
CA LYS A 65 -26.36 -2.24 3.77
C LYS A 65 -26.39 -3.72 4.10
N SER A 66 -27.21 -4.47 3.35
CA SER A 66 -27.50 -5.90 3.57
C SER A 66 -26.85 -6.79 2.50
N PHE A 67 -25.74 -6.39 1.93
CA PHE A 67 -25.02 -7.12 0.89
C PHE A 67 -23.55 -7.32 1.27
N ILE A 68 -22.94 -8.32 0.66
CA ILE A 68 -21.48 -8.50 0.66
C ILE A 68 -20.88 -7.92 -0.63
N ILE A 69 -19.63 -7.47 -0.55
CA ILE A 69 -18.89 -7.03 -1.72
C ILE A 69 -17.86 -8.11 -2.04
N VAL A 70 -17.91 -8.61 -3.26
CA VAL A 70 -16.89 -9.50 -3.81
C VAL A 70 -16.13 -8.75 -4.88
N ARG A 71 -14.81 -8.80 -4.83
CA ARG A 71 -13.92 -8.12 -5.75
C ARG A 71 -13.05 -9.16 -6.43
N ALA A 72 -12.79 -9.01 -7.71
CA ALA A 72 -11.85 -9.84 -8.44
C ALA A 72 -10.82 -8.97 -9.13
N THR A 73 -9.59 -9.44 -9.19
CA THR A 73 -8.52 -8.82 -9.96
C THR A 73 -7.43 -9.83 -10.27
N ASN A 74 -6.71 -9.60 -11.36
CA ASN A 74 -5.48 -10.29 -11.70
C ASN A 74 -4.23 -9.52 -11.24
N ASP A 75 -4.41 -8.30 -10.72
CA ASP A 75 -3.30 -7.51 -10.19
C ASP A 75 -2.81 -8.12 -8.88
N HIS A 76 -1.51 -8.26 -8.71
CA HIS A 76 -0.91 -8.78 -7.47
C HIS A 76 -0.78 -7.69 -6.39
N ASP A 77 -0.66 -6.42 -6.76
CA ASP A 77 -0.36 -5.31 -5.85
C ASP A 77 -1.58 -4.44 -5.55
N TYR A 78 -2.73 -5.05 -5.28
CA TYR A 78 -3.98 -4.32 -5.13
C TYR A 78 -4.28 -3.84 -3.70
N LEU A 79 -3.56 -4.34 -2.69
CA LEU A 79 -3.70 -3.90 -1.30
C LEU A 79 -2.78 -2.72 -1.02
N THR A 80 -3.26 -1.51 -1.32
CA THR A 80 -2.46 -0.27 -1.24
C THR A 80 -2.44 0.39 0.13
N ASP A 81 -3.18 -0.12 1.13
CA ASP A 81 -3.25 0.46 2.47
C ASP A 81 -2.63 -0.43 3.53
N LEU A 82 -1.57 0.07 4.15
CA LEU A 82 -0.88 -0.60 5.25
C LEU A 82 -1.71 -0.71 6.54
N THR A 83 -2.80 0.10 6.70
CA THR A 83 -3.56 0.20 7.95
C THR A 83 -4.99 -0.35 7.88
N GLY A 84 -5.50 -0.63 6.69
CA GLY A 84 -6.90 -1.03 6.45
C GLY A 84 -7.12 -2.44 5.95
N GLU A 85 -6.08 -3.22 5.77
CA GLU A 85 -6.10 -4.55 5.17
C GLU A 85 -7.00 -5.55 5.88
N ARG A 86 -7.21 -5.41 7.19
CA ARG A 86 -8.12 -6.26 7.99
C ARG A 86 -9.56 -6.31 7.46
N ARG A 87 -9.93 -5.37 6.59
CA ARG A 87 -11.28 -5.34 5.97
C ARG A 87 -11.42 -6.26 4.78
N PHE A 88 -10.32 -6.80 4.28
CA PHE A 88 -10.29 -7.64 3.09
C PHE A 88 -9.97 -9.08 3.44
N LEU A 89 -10.84 -9.98 3.04
CA LEU A 89 -10.57 -11.41 3.07
C LEU A 89 -10.09 -11.80 1.66
N VAL A 90 -8.81 -12.11 1.54
CA VAL A 90 -8.21 -12.52 0.27
C VAL A 90 -8.40 -14.01 0.05
N ALA A 91 -8.89 -14.37 -1.12
CA ALA A 91 -9.00 -15.75 -1.58
C ALA A 91 -8.25 -15.91 -2.91
N GLU A 92 -7.24 -16.75 -2.92
CA GLU A 92 -6.50 -17.09 -4.14
C GLU A 92 -7.31 -18.09 -4.97
N VAL A 93 -7.44 -17.82 -6.26
CA VAL A 93 -8.10 -18.73 -7.21
C VAL A 93 -7.01 -19.38 -8.07
N HIS A 94 -6.84 -20.67 -7.91
CA HIS A 94 -5.88 -21.44 -8.68
C HIS A 94 -6.56 -22.00 -9.94
N LYS A 95 -5.79 -22.10 -11.04
CA LYS A 95 -6.19 -22.82 -12.23
C LYS A 95 -6.16 -24.33 -11.92
N ASP A 96 -7.26 -24.83 -11.41
CA ASP A 96 -7.43 -26.27 -11.33
C ASP A 96 -8.27 -26.74 -12.52
N THR A 97 -7.76 -27.70 -13.28
CA THR A 97 -8.40 -28.22 -14.48
C THR A 97 -9.72 -28.93 -14.18
N ASP A 98 -9.88 -29.47 -12.98
CA ASP A 98 -11.06 -30.22 -12.58
C ASP A 98 -12.30 -29.35 -12.29
N TYR A 99 -12.11 -28.02 -12.12
CA TYR A 99 -13.24 -27.11 -11.86
C TYR A 99 -14.00 -26.68 -13.11
N LYS A 100 -13.43 -26.78 -14.31
CA LYS A 100 -14.05 -26.25 -15.54
C LYS A 100 -15.35 -26.94 -15.89
N ASP A 101 -15.55 -28.19 -15.50
CA ASP A 101 -16.72 -29.01 -15.85
C ASP A 101 -17.67 -29.25 -14.68
N ARG A 102 -17.34 -28.80 -13.47
CA ARG A 102 -18.19 -28.98 -12.28
C ARG A 102 -19.36 -28.00 -12.28
N LYS A 103 -20.46 -28.40 -12.85
CA LYS A 103 -21.72 -27.64 -12.72
C LYS A 103 -22.35 -27.92 -11.37
N TRP A 104 -22.61 -26.87 -10.60
CA TRP A 104 -23.41 -26.98 -9.38
C TRP A 104 -24.80 -27.50 -9.70
N THR A 105 -25.15 -28.65 -9.13
CA THR A 105 -26.50 -29.22 -9.23
C THR A 105 -27.42 -28.49 -8.28
N GLU A 106 -28.76 -28.70 -8.45
CA GLU A 106 -29.75 -28.18 -7.51
C GLU A 106 -29.53 -28.77 -6.10
N LYS A 107 -29.06 -30.01 -6.00
CA LYS A 107 -28.74 -30.68 -4.74
C LYS A 107 -27.56 -29.98 -4.05
N ASP A 108 -26.49 -29.62 -4.78
CA ASP A 108 -25.33 -28.91 -4.22
C ASP A 108 -25.74 -27.54 -3.69
N ARG A 109 -26.58 -26.80 -4.43
CA ARG A 109 -27.10 -25.50 -3.99
C ARG A 109 -27.91 -25.61 -2.72
N ARG A 110 -28.83 -26.62 -2.63
CA ARG A 110 -29.65 -26.84 -1.43
C ARG A 110 -28.79 -27.21 -0.23
N HIS A 111 -27.77 -28.06 -0.37
CA HIS A 111 -26.87 -28.45 0.68
C HIS A 111 -26.06 -27.21 1.19
N PHE A 112 -25.50 -26.42 0.27
CA PHE A 112 -24.76 -25.21 0.62
C PHE A 112 -25.62 -24.23 1.42
N TRP A 113 -26.81 -23.88 0.89
CA TRP A 113 -27.69 -22.94 1.59
C TRP A 113 -28.27 -23.52 2.87
N GLY A 114 -28.51 -24.81 2.93
CA GLY A 114 -28.94 -25.51 4.15
C GLY A 114 -27.87 -25.40 5.26
N ALA A 115 -26.60 -25.61 4.92
CA ALA A 115 -25.50 -25.44 5.85
C ALA A 115 -25.35 -23.96 6.32
N MET A 116 -25.53 -22.99 5.44
CA MET A 116 -25.49 -21.57 5.80
C MET A 116 -26.62 -21.18 6.74
N VAL A 117 -27.85 -21.65 6.48
CA VAL A 117 -29.01 -21.42 7.35
C VAL A 117 -28.81 -22.09 8.72
N ALA A 118 -28.29 -23.31 8.76
CA ALA A 118 -27.99 -24.01 10.00
C ALA A 118 -26.93 -23.25 10.83
N ALA A 119 -25.87 -22.77 10.20
CA ALA A 119 -24.84 -21.96 10.86
C ALA A 119 -25.43 -20.64 11.42
N TRP A 120 -26.26 -19.96 10.66
CA TRP A 120 -26.95 -18.75 11.09
C TRP A 120 -27.89 -19.01 12.29
N ARG A 121 -28.70 -20.07 12.24
CA ARG A 121 -29.59 -20.47 13.36
C ARG A 121 -28.82 -20.86 14.61
N ALA A 122 -27.63 -21.42 14.46
CA ALA A 122 -26.73 -21.73 15.56
C ALA A 122 -25.95 -20.50 16.09
N ASN A 123 -26.28 -19.30 15.62
CA ASN A 123 -25.57 -18.04 15.97
C ASN A 123 -24.03 -18.19 15.89
N LYS A 124 -23.53 -18.89 14.88
CA LYS A 124 -22.08 -19.00 14.69
C LYS A 124 -21.46 -17.62 14.51
N VAL A 125 -20.48 -17.34 15.35
CA VAL A 125 -19.72 -16.09 15.28
C VAL A 125 -18.91 -16.08 13.99
N LEU A 126 -19.01 -14.98 13.22
CA LEU A 126 -18.30 -14.78 11.94
C LEU A 126 -16.97 -14.00 12.13
N THR A 127 -16.38 -14.09 13.31
CA THR A 127 -15.04 -13.54 13.56
C THR A 127 -14.00 -14.62 13.39
N LEU A 128 -12.86 -14.24 12.81
CA LEU A 128 -11.73 -15.14 12.68
C LEU A 128 -11.10 -15.40 14.07
N THR A 129 -10.62 -16.63 14.29
CA THR A 129 -9.75 -16.93 15.43
C THR A 129 -8.37 -16.30 15.19
N ASP A 130 -7.55 -16.19 16.25
CA ASP A 130 -6.19 -15.66 16.13
C ASP A 130 -5.33 -16.45 15.13
N GLU A 131 -5.52 -17.76 15.08
CA GLU A 131 -4.82 -18.63 14.13
C GLU A 131 -5.28 -18.37 12.69
N GLN A 132 -6.59 -18.21 12.48
CA GLN A 132 -7.14 -17.86 11.16
C GLN A 132 -6.69 -16.47 10.73
N GLU A 133 -6.64 -15.50 11.65
CA GLU A 133 -6.15 -14.15 11.35
C GLU A 133 -4.68 -14.17 10.91
N LYS A 134 -3.83 -15.01 11.52
CA LYS A 134 -2.43 -15.20 11.08
C LYS A 134 -2.36 -15.71 9.64
N LEU A 135 -3.13 -16.76 9.31
CA LEU A 135 -3.17 -17.30 7.94
C LEU A 135 -3.66 -16.26 6.93
N VAL A 136 -4.72 -15.54 7.27
CA VAL A 136 -5.24 -14.47 6.39
C VAL A 136 -4.23 -13.35 6.21
N ASN A 137 -3.48 -13.00 7.25
CA ASN A 137 -2.43 -11.98 7.16
C ASN A 137 -1.23 -12.44 6.32
N GLU A 138 -0.86 -13.72 6.35
CA GLU A 138 0.13 -14.28 5.44
C GLU A 138 -0.30 -14.16 3.98
N VAL A 139 -1.55 -14.52 3.68
CA VAL A 139 -2.09 -14.37 2.32
C VAL A 139 -2.12 -12.89 1.92
N ARG A 140 -2.64 -12.01 2.77
CA ARG A 140 -2.67 -10.54 2.52
C ARG A 140 -1.29 -9.98 2.22
N SER A 141 -0.24 -10.45 2.92
CA SER A 141 1.13 -9.94 2.74
C SER A 141 1.68 -10.17 1.32
N ARG A 142 1.22 -11.20 0.63
CA ARG A 142 1.62 -11.50 -0.76
C ARG A 142 1.03 -10.53 -1.78
N TYR A 143 -0.07 -9.84 -1.43
CA TYR A 143 -0.80 -8.91 -2.30
C TYR A 143 -0.67 -7.46 -1.86
N LYS A 144 0.24 -7.19 -0.94
CA LYS A 144 0.57 -5.82 -0.54
C LYS A 144 1.26 -5.09 -1.68
N PHE A 145 0.76 -3.90 -1.95
CA PHE A 145 1.48 -2.96 -2.80
C PHE A 145 2.84 -2.64 -2.17
N VAL A 146 3.88 -3.06 -2.85
CA VAL A 146 5.24 -2.69 -2.49
C VAL A 146 5.50 -1.28 -3.00
N ASP A 147 5.70 -0.36 -2.09
CA ASP A 147 6.06 1.00 -2.42
C ASP A 147 7.57 1.08 -2.62
N GLU A 148 8.03 0.94 -3.88
CA GLU A 148 9.45 1.03 -4.24
C GLU A 148 10.13 2.27 -3.61
N LEU A 149 9.43 3.41 -3.60
CA LEU A 149 9.95 4.63 -3.00
C LEU A 149 10.13 4.50 -1.48
N ALA A 150 9.25 3.75 -0.80
CA ALA A 150 9.38 3.49 0.63
C ALA A 150 10.52 2.50 0.91
N GLU A 151 10.66 1.46 0.11
CA GLU A 151 11.78 0.51 0.22
C GLU A 151 13.13 1.17 -0.05
N ASP A 152 13.20 2.00 -1.09
CA ASP A 152 14.41 2.75 -1.39
C ASP A 152 14.76 3.73 -0.27
N LEU A 153 13.74 4.34 0.35
CA LEU A 153 13.96 5.20 1.51
C LEU A 153 14.49 4.41 2.70
N GLU A 154 13.96 3.23 3.00
CA GLU A 154 14.50 2.37 4.06
C GLU A 154 15.95 1.97 3.77
N ARG A 155 16.22 1.48 2.56
CA ARG A 155 17.61 1.16 2.15
C ARG A 155 18.53 2.35 2.27
N TYR A 156 18.06 3.55 1.90
CA TYR A 156 18.81 4.79 2.02
C TYR A 156 19.13 5.15 3.47
N LEU A 157 18.18 4.94 4.39
CA LEU A 157 18.36 5.21 5.81
C LEU A 157 19.36 4.24 6.45
N ASP A 158 19.35 2.98 6.01
CA ASP A 158 20.21 1.91 6.53
C ASP A 158 21.59 1.89 5.86
N THR A 159 21.78 2.56 4.72
CA THR A 159 23.06 2.62 4.03
C THR A 159 24.01 3.58 4.75
N PRO A 160 25.14 3.10 5.32
CA PRO A 160 26.15 3.96 5.93
C PRO A 160 26.77 4.87 4.89
N TYR A 161 27.26 6.02 5.31
CA TYR A 161 27.92 6.97 4.42
C TYR A 161 29.20 7.51 5.04
N PRO A 162 30.18 7.96 4.21
CA PRO A 162 31.42 8.55 4.70
C PRO A 162 31.16 9.85 5.46
N LYS A 163 31.63 9.98 6.68
CA LYS A 163 31.42 11.13 7.58
C LYS A 163 31.75 12.48 6.96
N GLY A 164 32.80 12.52 6.16
CA GLY A 164 33.26 13.73 5.48
C GLY A 164 32.62 14.00 4.13
N MET A 165 31.77 13.11 3.62
CA MET A 165 31.24 13.18 2.25
C MET A 165 30.59 14.53 1.91
N TYR A 166 29.82 15.11 2.83
CA TYR A 166 29.11 16.38 2.58
C TYR A 166 29.99 17.63 2.69
N GLN A 167 31.27 17.49 2.99
CA GLN A 167 32.23 18.60 2.97
C GLN A 167 32.76 18.85 1.55
N TYR A 168 32.64 17.85 0.66
CA TYR A 168 33.07 17.92 -0.72
C TYR A 168 32.00 18.48 -1.64
N PRO A 169 32.36 19.06 -2.80
CA PRO A 169 31.37 19.52 -3.79
C PRO A 169 30.50 18.38 -4.29
N GLU A 170 29.28 18.71 -4.70
CA GLU A 170 28.32 17.73 -5.23
C GLU A 170 28.78 17.05 -6.54
N ILE A 171 29.68 17.71 -7.28
CA ILE A 171 30.29 17.17 -8.50
C ILE A 171 31.32 16.07 -8.20
N ASP A 172 31.81 15.98 -6.96
CA ASP A 172 32.71 14.89 -6.56
C ASP A 172 32.03 13.55 -6.77
N ARG A 173 32.74 12.63 -7.47
CA ARG A 173 32.15 11.34 -7.87
C ARG A 173 31.66 10.55 -6.67
N THR A 174 32.46 10.42 -5.62
CA THR A 174 32.05 9.67 -4.42
C THR A 174 30.81 10.26 -3.80
N ARG A 175 30.74 11.58 -3.62
CA ARG A 175 29.56 12.25 -3.08
C ARG A 175 28.33 12.07 -3.96
N ARG A 176 28.48 12.07 -5.28
CA ARG A 176 27.36 11.99 -6.22
C ARG A 176 26.84 10.57 -6.41
N TYR A 177 27.72 9.59 -6.46
CA TYR A 177 27.37 8.23 -6.86
C TYR A 177 27.43 7.20 -5.74
N TYR A 178 28.16 7.44 -4.64
CA TYR A 178 28.35 6.43 -3.61
C TYR A 178 27.06 5.79 -3.12
N ILE A 179 26.09 6.59 -2.67
CA ILE A 179 24.81 6.06 -2.14
C ILE A 179 24.00 5.39 -3.26
N HIS A 180 23.98 5.98 -4.45
CA HIS A 180 23.32 5.41 -5.61
C HIS A 180 23.86 4.01 -5.93
N ASP A 181 25.17 3.88 -6.01
CA ASP A 181 25.83 2.61 -6.34
C ASP A 181 25.62 1.57 -5.22
N MET A 182 25.75 1.96 -3.96
CA MET A 182 25.54 1.08 -2.82
C MET A 182 24.11 0.52 -2.76
N ILE A 183 23.11 1.35 -3.05
CA ILE A 183 21.70 0.92 -3.05
C ILE A 183 21.38 0.00 -4.24
N ASN A 184 21.90 0.32 -5.43
CA ASN A 184 21.55 -0.39 -6.66
C ASN A 184 22.42 -1.63 -6.92
N HIS A 185 23.67 -1.64 -6.44
CA HIS A 185 24.65 -2.67 -6.74
C HIS A 185 25.26 -3.33 -5.50
N GLY A 186 25.13 -2.72 -4.31
CA GLY A 186 25.70 -3.21 -3.08
C GLY A 186 27.19 -2.84 -2.89
N TYR A 187 27.81 -2.16 -3.86
CA TYR A 187 29.19 -1.70 -3.81
C TYR A 187 29.37 -0.39 -4.58
N TYR A 188 30.41 0.37 -4.25
CA TYR A 188 30.75 1.59 -4.99
C TYR A 188 31.48 1.24 -6.29
N MET A 189 30.94 1.70 -7.41
CA MET A 189 31.24 1.17 -8.72
C MET A 189 32.23 2.03 -9.53
N GLY A 190 33.18 1.37 -10.20
CA GLY A 190 34.05 1.94 -11.19
C GLY A 190 33.37 2.25 -12.53
N ALA A 191 34.05 2.93 -13.42
CA ALA A 191 33.54 3.18 -14.76
C ALA A 191 33.43 1.89 -15.60
N ASP A 192 34.18 0.87 -15.23
CA ASP A 192 34.20 -0.46 -15.84
C ASP A 192 33.21 -1.44 -15.18
N GLY A 193 32.44 -0.98 -14.19
CA GLY A 193 31.48 -1.80 -13.46
C GLY A 193 32.09 -2.65 -12.33
N THR A 194 33.36 -2.47 -11.99
CA THR A 194 34.04 -3.17 -10.90
C THR A 194 33.89 -2.41 -9.58
N GLU A 195 33.99 -3.13 -8.45
CA GLU A 195 34.03 -2.51 -7.12
C GLU A 195 35.25 -1.61 -6.95
N ILE A 196 35.03 -0.39 -6.44
CA ILE A 196 36.05 0.54 -6.04
C ILE A 196 36.09 0.62 -4.51
N PRO A 197 37.23 0.41 -3.85
CA PRO A 197 37.32 0.65 -2.41
C PRO A 197 37.13 2.14 -2.10
N LEU A 198 36.42 2.41 -0.99
CA LEU A 198 36.21 3.76 -0.50
C LEU A 198 37.55 4.32 0.02
N ASP A 199 37.91 5.51 -0.43
CA ASP A 199 39.02 6.26 0.13
C ASP A 199 38.65 6.85 1.50
N THR A 200 38.89 6.08 2.56
CA THR A 200 38.56 6.46 3.93
C THR A 200 39.49 7.54 4.48
N GLU A 201 40.69 7.73 3.92
CA GLU A 201 41.58 8.83 4.30
C GLU A 201 40.99 10.17 3.84
N LYS A 202 40.43 10.21 2.64
CA LYS A 202 39.80 11.40 2.06
C LYS A 202 38.41 11.68 2.64
N TYR A 203 37.56 10.68 2.70
CA TYR A 203 36.10 10.85 3.01
C TYR A 203 35.73 10.53 4.46
N GLY A 204 36.70 9.97 5.22
CA GLY A 204 36.47 9.54 6.60
C GLY A 204 35.75 8.19 6.73
N GLU A 205 35.62 7.77 7.96
CA GLU A 205 34.94 6.50 8.31
C GLU A 205 33.45 6.52 7.94
N LEU A 206 32.91 5.32 7.73
CA LEU A 206 31.49 5.12 7.53
C LEU A 206 30.71 5.36 8.82
N VAL A 207 29.65 6.12 8.73
CA VAL A 207 28.74 6.41 9.85
C VAL A 207 27.30 6.12 9.46
N GLU A 208 26.50 5.75 10.45
CA GLU A 208 25.06 5.61 10.27
C GLU A 208 24.40 6.97 9.97
N ARG A 209 23.31 6.92 9.24
CA ARG A 209 22.56 8.10 8.87
C ARG A 209 21.70 8.58 10.04
N ASP A 210 21.98 9.77 10.53
CA ASP A 210 21.25 10.45 11.60
C ASP A 210 20.41 11.65 11.10
N LYS A 211 20.58 12.03 9.82
CA LYS A 211 19.95 13.20 9.20
C LYS A 211 19.55 12.92 7.77
N VAL A 212 18.34 13.38 7.38
CA VAL A 212 17.81 13.23 6.04
C VAL A 212 17.15 14.52 5.57
N ALA A 213 17.50 14.97 4.36
CA ALA A 213 16.73 15.99 3.64
C ALA A 213 16.08 15.34 2.41
N VAL A 214 14.78 15.57 2.20
CA VAL A 214 14.01 14.91 1.13
C VAL A 214 14.63 15.11 -0.25
N ASN A 215 15.08 16.32 -0.57
CA ASN A 215 15.75 16.55 -1.87
C ASN A 215 17.06 15.78 -1.98
N LEU A 216 17.80 15.62 -0.88
CA LEU A 216 19.06 14.90 -0.87
C LEU A 216 18.87 13.40 -1.12
N PHE A 217 17.82 12.82 -0.54
CA PHE A 217 17.39 11.45 -0.85
C PHE A 217 17.24 11.23 -2.36
N PHE A 218 16.46 12.09 -3.03
CA PHE A 218 16.27 11.95 -4.49
C PHE A 218 17.56 12.17 -5.30
N THR A 219 18.40 13.10 -4.87
CA THR A 219 19.67 13.35 -5.53
C THR A 219 20.63 12.17 -5.38
N GLU A 220 20.70 11.57 -4.19
CA GLU A 220 21.65 10.50 -3.89
C GLU A 220 21.17 9.12 -4.38
N VAL A 221 19.87 8.83 -4.28
CA VAL A 221 19.32 7.52 -4.69
C VAL A 221 19.06 7.47 -6.20
N TYR A 222 18.47 8.51 -6.75
CA TYR A 222 18.00 8.53 -8.15
C TYR A 222 18.80 9.47 -9.05
N LEU A 223 19.83 10.12 -8.53
CA LEU A 223 20.59 11.17 -9.23
C LEU A 223 19.69 12.29 -9.79
N ASN A 224 18.52 12.50 -9.16
CA ASN A 224 17.47 13.41 -9.62
C ASN A 224 17.45 14.69 -8.78
N ASN A 225 17.83 15.82 -9.38
CA ASN A 225 17.85 17.13 -8.72
C ASN A 225 16.47 17.84 -8.72
N SER A 226 15.50 17.35 -9.50
CA SER A 226 14.17 17.95 -9.66
C SER A 226 13.05 16.92 -9.52
N PRO A 227 12.93 16.24 -8.36
CA PRO A 227 11.92 15.23 -8.17
C PRO A 227 10.49 15.79 -8.17
N ASN A 228 9.54 14.95 -8.58
CA ASN A 228 8.11 15.28 -8.62
C ASN A 228 7.61 15.73 -7.22
N PRO A 229 6.80 16.80 -7.14
CA PRO A 229 6.19 17.23 -5.88
C PRO A 229 5.37 16.17 -5.15
N LYS A 230 4.72 15.26 -5.88
CA LYS A 230 3.95 14.14 -5.29
C LYS A 230 4.88 13.19 -4.53
N ASP A 231 6.00 12.82 -5.14
CA ASP A 231 6.98 11.90 -4.54
C ASP A 231 7.68 12.53 -3.33
N LYS A 232 8.03 13.82 -3.43
CA LYS A 232 8.54 14.58 -2.27
C LYS A 232 7.57 14.58 -1.09
N ASN A 233 6.28 14.78 -1.35
CA ASN A 233 5.25 14.78 -0.31
C ASN A 233 5.05 13.38 0.28
N LYS A 234 5.18 12.34 -0.54
CA LYS A 234 5.09 10.95 -0.12
C LYS A 234 6.25 10.61 0.85
N VAL A 235 7.49 10.89 0.46
CA VAL A 235 8.67 10.71 1.33
C VAL A 235 8.53 11.48 2.64
N LYS A 236 8.05 12.74 2.59
CA LYS A 236 7.78 13.52 3.82
C LYS A 236 6.78 12.82 4.74
N LYS A 237 5.68 12.28 4.21
CA LYS A 237 4.67 11.57 5.01
C LYS A 237 5.22 10.30 5.64
N ILE A 238 6.02 9.53 4.90
CA ILE A 238 6.68 8.33 5.42
C ILE A 238 7.57 8.72 6.59
N MET A 239 8.45 9.70 6.41
CA MET A 239 9.37 10.15 7.44
C MET A 239 8.68 10.80 8.67
N GLN A 240 7.53 11.45 8.49
CA GLN A 240 6.74 12.01 9.60
C GLN A 240 6.14 10.93 10.51
N ASN A 241 5.86 9.76 9.96
CA ASN A 241 5.28 8.63 10.68
C ASN A 241 6.33 7.59 11.13
N LYS A 242 7.61 7.81 10.81
CA LYS A 242 8.69 6.89 11.14
C LYS A 242 9.15 7.10 12.57
N GLU A 243 9.06 6.06 13.39
CA GLU A 243 9.55 6.09 14.77
C GLU A 243 11.03 6.44 14.85
N GLY A 244 11.42 7.17 15.90
CA GLY A 244 12.79 7.59 16.12
C GLY A 244 13.27 8.74 15.21
N TRP A 245 12.38 9.34 14.40
CA TRP A 245 12.71 10.49 13.54
C TRP A 245 11.79 11.67 13.80
N GLU A 246 12.35 12.87 13.83
CA GLU A 246 11.62 14.11 14.01
C GLU A 246 11.89 15.13 12.91
N SER A 247 10.87 15.90 12.54
CA SER A 247 10.98 16.96 11.54
C SER A 247 11.74 18.17 12.08
N ARG A 248 12.73 18.64 11.34
CA ARG A 248 13.53 19.84 11.66
C ARG A 248 13.46 20.88 10.54
N LYS A 249 13.11 22.12 10.92
CA LYS A 249 13.07 23.27 9.98
C LYS A 249 14.47 23.68 9.51
N SER A 250 15.47 23.49 10.36
CA SER A 250 16.87 23.82 10.11
C SER A 250 17.74 22.64 10.51
N LEU A 251 18.35 21.99 9.52
CA LEU A 251 19.18 20.80 9.67
C LEU A 251 20.50 21.04 8.93
N ARG A 252 21.62 21.03 9.64
CA ARG A 252 22.93 21.16 9.02
C ARG A 252 23.39 19.80 8.51
N ILE A 253 23.60 19.70 7.20
CA ILE A 253 24.19 18.55 6.53
C ILE A 253 25.42 19.07 5.77
N GLY A 254 26.62 18.73 6.27
CA GLY A 254 27.86 19.31 5.79
C GLY A 254 27.88 20.84 5.90
N LYS A 255 28.14 21.52 4.78
CA LYS A 255 28.22 22.99 4.70
C LYS A 255 26.85 23.66 4.48
N THR A 256 25.77 22.90 4.28
CA THR A 256 24.45 23.45 3.93
C THR A 256 23.43 23.25 5.04
N ILE A 257 22.47 24.19 5.11
CA ILE A 257 21.32 24.10 6.01
C ILE A 257 20.09 23.77 5.15
N LYS A 258 19.39 22.69 5.49
CA LYS A 258 18.21 22.20 4.77
C LYS A 258 17.06 21.91 5.74
N ARG A 259 15.84 21.84 5.23
CA ARG A 259 14.71 21.22 5.97
C ARG A 259 14.80 19.73 5.83
N GLY A 260 14.52 18.99 6.89
CA GLY A 260 14.60 17.55 6.85
C GLY A 260 14.14 16.87 8.12
N PHE A 261 14.71 15.72 8.38
CA PHE A 261 14.42 14.87 9.54
C PHE A 261 15.74 14.48 10.20
N ALA A 262 15.71 14.36 11.52
CA ALA A 262 16.84 13.88 12.31
C ALA A 262 16.41 12.74 13.22
N LYS A 263 17.30 11.76 13.47
CA LYS A 263 17.08 10.76 14.52
C LYS A 263 16.94 11.47 15.87
N VAL A 264 15.96 11.05 16.66
CA VAL A 264 15.80 11.49 18.04
C VAL A 264 16.99 10.92 18.83
N LYS A 265 17.73 11.78 19.51
CA LYS A 265 18.78 11.32 20.44
C LYS A 265 18.09 10.87 21.71
N GLU A 266 18.34 9.63 22.09
CA GLU A 266 18.04 9.12 23.43
C GLU A 266 18.75 9.93 24.52
#